data_f8c94f8aef5241a54d1887430f1ac61f
#
_entry.id   f8c94f8aef5241a54d1887430f1ac61f
#
_cell.length_a   1.000
_cell.length_b   1.000
_cell.length_c   1.000
_cell.angle_alpha   90.00
_cell.angle_beta   90.00
_cell.angle_gamma   90.00
#
_symmetry.space_group_name_H-M   'P 1'
#
loop_
_entity.id
_entity.type
_entity.pdbx_description
1 polymer ?
#
loop_
_entity_poly.entity_id
_entity_poly.type
_entity_poly.pdbx_seq_one_letter_code
_entity_poly.pdbx_strand_id
1 'polypeptide(L)'
;MPAPLGKTPTKKMPNIQVFGMDDSPATRNTLRFFRERRIVVHYVDLRKKPIARGELQRFVERLGAPALLDTESKAYRDGGLAYLSTDTAGIVGRLLADARLIKVPLVRYGDYATAGKAEETWKAWLAKPR
;
A
#
# COMPACT_ATOMS: atom_id res chain seq x y z
N MET A 1 -3.69 -27.88 -17.55
CA MET A 1 -3.74 -27.14 -17.27
C MET A 1 -3.86 -26.69 -17.09
N PRO A 2 -3.68 -26.82 -17.18
CA PRO A 2 -3.46 -26.09 -16.88
C PRO A 2 -3.41 -25.61 -16.44
N ALA A 3 -3.09 -25.66 -16.33
CA ALA A 3 -2.82 -25.01 -15.82
C ALA A 3 -2.72 -24.74 -15.46
N PRO A 4 -2.64 -24.89 -15.53
CA PRO A 4 -2.36 -24.36 -15.08
C PRO A 4 -2.21 -24.05 -14.73
N LEU A 5 -1.92 -24.34 -14.85
CA LEU A 5 -1.74 -23.84 -14.47
C LEU A 5 -1.59 -23.44 -14.04
N GLY A 6 -1.34 -23.44 -14.02
CA GLY A 6 -1.02 -22.79 -13.59
C GLY A 6 -0.96 -22.65 -12.95
N LYS A 7 -0.78 -22.51 -12.89
CA LYS A 7 -0.61 -22.19 -12.03
C LYS A 7 0.17 -22.26 -11.04
N THR A 8 0.27 -22.49 -10.88
CA THR A 8 1.22 -22.89 -9.95
C THR A 8 2.53 -22.23 -9.97
N PRO A 9 3.01 -21.87 -10.99
CA PRO A 9 4.28 -21.16 -11.00
C PRO A 9 4.23 -19.88 -10.23
N THR A 10 3.06 -19.40 -9.99
CA THR A 10 2.92 -18.15 -9.29
C THR A 10 3.45 -18.19 -7.87
N LYS A 11 3.59 -19.34 -7.28
CA LYS A 11 4.09 -19.39 -5.93
C LYS A 11 5.56 -19.07 -5.82
N LYS A 12 6.28 -19.07 -6.94
CA LYS A 12 7.69 -18.69 -6.95
C LYS A 12 7.86 -17.20 -7.13
N MET A 13 6.84 -16.52 -7.59
CA MET A 13 6.88 -15.10 -7.86
C MET A 13 6.07 -14.38 -6.82
N PRO A 14 6.68 -13.48 -6.06
CA PRO A 14 5.89 -12.70 -5.12
C PRO A 14 4.82 -11.92 -5.87
N ASN A 15 3.64 -11.89 -5.30
CA ASN A 15 2.56 -11.10 -5.85
C ASN A 15 2.51 -9.79 -5.07
N ILE A 16 3.34 -8.86 -5.48
CA ILE A 16 3.48 -7.58 -4.78
C ILE A 16 2.54 -6.56 -5.41
N GLN A 17 1.71 -5.96 -4.59
CA GLN A 17 0.84 -4.86 -5.02
C GLN A 17 1.27 -3.59 -4.35
N VAL A 18 1.40 -2.51 -5.13
CA VAL A 18 1.80 -1.22 -4.62
C VAL A 18 0.75 -0.19 -5.00
N PHE A 19 0.23 0.50 -4.00
CA PHE A 19 -0.73 1.59 -4.21
C PHE A 19 -0.03 2.87 -3.79
N GLY A 20 0.20 3.74 -4.76
CA GLY A 20 0.96 4.96 -4.48
C GLY A 20 0.60 6.07 -5.43
N MET A 21 1.51 7.03 -5.57
CA MET A 21 1.32 8.17 -6.46
C MET A 21 2.60 8.42 -7.21
N ASP A 22 2.48 8.70 -8.52
CA ASP A 22 3.65 8.89 -9.38
C ASP A 22 4.56 10.02 -8.89
N ASP A 23 3.98 11.06 -8.29
CA ASP A 23 4.77 12.19 -7.83
C ASP A 23 5.30 12.03 -6.41
N SER A 24 5.06 10.90 -5.79
CA SER A 24 5.57 10.62 -4.45
C SER A 24 6.98 10.04 -4.54
N PRO A 25 7.98 10.70 -3.93
CA PRO A 25 9.34 10.12 -3.90
C PRO A 25 9.36 8.76 -3.23
N ALA A 26 8.58 8.57 -2.17
CA ALA A 26 8.52 7.28 -1.49
C ALA A 26 7.99 6.21 -2.41
N THR A 27 6.96 6.53 -3.21
CA THR A 27 6.42 5.58 -4.17
C THR A 27 7.45 5.22 -5.23
N ARG A 28 8.12 6.23 -5.79
CA ARG A 28 9.12 5.99 -6.83
C ARG A 28 10.28 5.15 -6.30
N ASN A 29 10.72 5.42 -5.09
CA ASN A 29 11.80 4.65 -4.47
C ASN A 29 11.37 3.21 -4.22
N THR A 30 10.13 3.00 -3.84
CA THR A 30 9.59 1.66 -3.63
C THR A 30 9.56 0.86 -4.92
N LEU A 31 9.08 1.49 -6.00
CA LEU A 31 9.04 0.80 -7.29
C LEU A 31 10.44 0.45 -7.77
N ARG A 32 11.40 1.36 -7.54
CA ARG A 32 12.79 1.08 -7.90
C ARG A 32 13.34 -0.07 -7.07
N PHE A 33 13.03 -0.10 -5.78
CA PHE A 33 13.50 -1.15 -4.89
C PHE A 33 13.14 -2.54 -5.44
N PHE A 34 11.87 -2.70 -5.82
CA PHE A 34 11.43 -3.99 -6.34
C PHE A 34 11.97 -4.27 -7.74
N ARG A 35 12.05 -3.24 -8.59
CA ARG A 35 12.56 -3.40 -9.94
C ARG A 35 14.02 -3.84 -9.95
N GLU A 36 14.82 -3.27 -9.05
CA GLU A 36 16.23 -3.63 -8.97
C GLU A 36 16.41 -5.08 -8.54
N ARG A 37 15.43 -5.63 -7.87
CA ARG A 37 15.44 -7.03 -7.46
C ARG A 37 14.69 -7.94 -8.40
N ARG A 38 14.29 -7.38 -9.55
CA ARG A 38 13.59 -8.12 -10.60
C ARG A 38 12.27 -8.70 -10.13
N ILE A 39 11.61 -7.97 -9.24
CA ILE A 39 10.29 -8.35 -8.75
C ILE A 39 9.25 -7.57 -9.55
N VAL A 40 8.32 -8.28 -10.15
CA VAL A 40 7.22 -7.64 -10.87
C VAL A 40 6.19 -7.18 -9.86
N VAL A 41 5.82 -5.90 -9.94
CA VAL A 41 4.80 -5.34 -9.05
C VAL A 41 3.57 -4.96 -9.83
N HIS A 42 2.43 -5.13 -9.19
CA HIS A 42 1.18 -4.62 -9.69
C HIS A 42 1.00 -3.23 -9.06
N TYR A 43 1.21 -2.20 -9.85
CA TYR A 43 1.18 -0.83 -9.35
C TYR A 43 -0.11 -0.12 -9.71
N VAL A 44 -0.69 0.56 -8.72
CA VAL A 44 -1.88 1.38 -8.92
C VAL A 44 -1.56 2.81 -8.48
N ASP A 45 -1.72 3.76 -9.41
CA ASP A 45 -1.56 5.17 -9.09
C ASP A 45 -2.91 5.68 -8.57
N LEU A 46 -2.94 6.03 -7.29
CA LEU A 46 -4.19 6.41 -6.64
C LEU A 46 -4.76 7.73 -7.15
N ARG A 47 -3.96 8.52 -7.86
CA ARG A 47 -4.46 9.74 -8.49
C ARG A 47 -5.29 9.42 -9.72
N LYS A 48 -5.01 8.30 -10.37
CA LYS A 48 -5.73 7.88 -11.57
C LYS A 48 -6.84 6.90 -11.26
N LYS A 49 -6.65 6.10 -10.22
CA LYS A 49 -7.63 5.09 -9.85
C LYS A 49 -7.72 5.02 -8.34
N PRO A 50 -8.76 5.58 -7.75
CA PRO A 50 -8.90 5.54 -6.29
C PRO A 50 -8.90 4.11 -5.78
N ILE A 51 -8.38 3.95 -4.56
CA ILE A 51 -8.36 2.63 -3.96
C ILE A 51 -9.79 2.18 -3.64
N ALA A 52 -10.09 0.94 -3.93
CA ALA A 52 -11.39 0.38 -3.61
C ALA A 52 -11.50 0.16 -2.10
N ARG A 53 -12.72 0.30 -1.58
CA ARG A 53 -12.95 0.13 -0.14
C ARG A 53 -12.45 -1.23 0.35
N GLY A 54 -12.68 -2.29 -0.43
CA GLY A 54 -12.25 -3.62 -0.04
C GLY A 54 -10.74 -3.77 0.03
N GLU A 55 -10.03 -3.11 -0.89
CA GLU A 55 -8.56 -3.14 -0.85
C GLU A 55 -8.05 -2.39 0.35
N LEU A 56 -8.61 -1.21 0.61
CA LEU A 56 -8.20 -0.44 1.77
C LEU A 56 -8.47 -1.20 3.06
N GLN A 57 -9.57 -1.93 3.11
CA GLN A 57 -9.94 -2.70 4.30
C GLN A 57 -8.87 -3.76 4.63
N ARG A 58 -8.23 -4.34 3.61
CA ARG A 58 -7.18 -5.31 3.86
C ARG A 58 -6.01 -4.69 4.62
N PHE A 59 -5.66 -3.44 4.27
CA PHE A 59 -4.62 -2.73 4.98
C PHE A 59 -5.07 -2.35 6.39
N VAL A 60 -6.33 -1.97 6.55
CA VAL A 60 -6.87 -1.64 7.86
C VAL A 60 -6.78 -2.85 8.80
N GLU A 61 -7.11 -4.03 8.28
CA GLU A 61 -7.09 -5.23 9.10
C GLU A 61 -5.69 -5.61 9.55
N ARG A 62 -4.70 -5.30 8.75
CA ARG A 62 -3.32 -5.67 9.07
C ARG A 62 -2.60 -4.61 9.89
N LEU A 63 -2.88 -3.34 9.61
CA LEU A 63 -2.07 -2.25 10.16
C LEU A 63 -2.85 -1.33 11.09
N GLY A 64 -4.18 -1.37 11.00
CA GLY A 64 -5.01 -0.40 11.70
C GLY A 64 -5.13 0.88 10.88
N ALA A 65 -6.30 1.52 10.95
CA ALA A 65 -6.55 2.71 10.15
C ALA A 65 -5.59 3.86 10.44
N PRO A 66 -5.20 4.13 11.70
CA PRO A 66 -4.28 5.25 11.96
C PRO A 66 -2.94 5.11 11.26
N ALA A 67 -2.45 3.88 11.06
CA ALA A 67 -1.17 3.67 10.40
C ALA A 67 -1.20 4.06 8.92
N LEU A 68 -2.39 4.12 8.33
CA LEU A 68 -2.56 4.45 6.93
C LEU A 68 -2.67 5.95 6.68
N LEU A 69 -2.80 6.73 7.73
CA LEU A 69 -3.01 8.17 7.63
C LEU A 69 -1.66 8.87 7.67
N ASP A 70 -1.39 9.68 6.65
CA ASP A 70 -0.13 10.44 6.57
C ASP A 70 -0.31 11.75 7.34
N THR A 71 0.07 11.71 8.61
CA THR A 71 -0.10 12.86 9.49
C THR A 71 0.90 13.98 9.19
N GLU A 72 1.89 13.71 8.34
CA GLU A 72 2.84 14.71 7.94
C GLU A 72 2.47 15.38 6.62
N SER A 73 1.40 14.92 5.99
CA SER A 73 0.99 15.47 4.72
C SER A 73 0.40 16.85 4.87
N LYS A 74 0.51 17.65 3.80
CA LYS A 74 -0.13 18.96 3.76
C LYS A 74 -1.64 18.82 3.88
N ALA A 75 -2.21 17.80 3.23
CA ALA A 75 -3.65 17.58 3.29
C ALA A 75 -4.12 17.34 4.72
N TYR A 76 -3.35 16.59 5.50
CA TYR A 76 -3.70 16.34 6.88
C TYR A 76 -3.68 17.64 7.69
N ARG A 77 -2.60 18.42 7.55
CA ARG A 77 -2.45 19.67 8.29
C ARG A 77 -3.50 20.70 7.89
N ASP A 78 -3.71 20.85 6.58
CA ASP A 78 -4.64 21.85 6.08
C ASP A 78 -6.08 21.50 6.41
N GLY A 79 -6.39 20.23 6.53
CA GLY A 79 -7.74 19.80 6.85
C GLY A 79 -8.10 19.88 8.32
N GLY A 80 -7.14 20.22 9.17
CA GLY A 80 -7.40 20.32 10.61
C GLY A 80 -7.69 18.96 11.24
N LEU A 81 -7.23 17.88 10.62
CA LEU A 81 -7.61 16.54 11.08
C LEU A 81 -7.04 16.20 12.45
N ALA A 82 -5.95 16.89 12.84
CA ALA A 82 -5.35 16.63 14.16
C ALA A 82 -6.30 16.95 15.31
N TYR A 83 -7.29 17.77 15.04
CA TYR A 83 -8.24 18.21 16.08
C TYR A 83 -9.55 17.46 16.03
N LEU A 84 -9.68 16.51 15.13
CA LEU A 84 -10.92 15.75 15.00
C LEU A 84 -10.79 14.42 15.72
N SER A 85 -11.84 14.06 16.45
CA SER A 85 -11.91 12.73 17.03
C SER A 85 -12.32 11.76 15.91
N THR A 86 -11.42 10.83 15.57
CA THR A 86 -11.69 9.92 14.47
C THR A 86 -11.55 8.48 14.93
N ASP A 87 -12.60 7.71 14.71
CA ASP A 87 -12.55 6.28 14.89
C ASP A 87 -12.13 5.64 13.53
N THR A 88 -12.06 4.33 13.53
CA THR A 88 -11.64 3.61 12.33
C THR A 88 -12.51 3.95 11.13
N ALA A 89 -13.83 3.94 11.31
CA ALA A 89 -14.72 4.22 10.19
C ALA A 89 -14.53 5.64 9.67
N GLY A 90 -14.31 6.59 10.55
CA GLY A 90 -14.09 7.97 10.16
C GLY A 90 -12.81 8.14 9.38
N ILE A 91 -11.73 7.49 9.84
CA ILE A 91 -10.46 7.56 9.12
C ILE A 91 -10.60 6.92 7.74
N VAL A 92 -11.20 5.73 7.67
CA VAL A 92 -11.39 5.06 6.38
C VAL A 92 -12.17 5.94 5.41
N GLY A 93 -13.24 6.58 5.88
CA GLY A 93 -14.02 7.47 5.04
C GLY A 93 -13.19 8.62 4.48
N ARG A 94 -12.32 9.20 5.32
CA ARG A 94 -11.48 10.31 4.87
C ARG A 94 -10.43 9.84 3.87
N LEU A 95 -9.84 8.66 4.08
CA LEU A 95 -8.86 8.12 3.14
C LEU A 95 -9.48 7.83 1.78
N LEU A 96 -10.71 7.33 1.78
CA LEU A 96 -11.42 7.07 0.53
C LEU A 96 -11.80 8.36 -0.18
N ALA A 97 -12.08 9.40 0.57
CA ALA A 97 -12.47 10.68 -0.01
C ALA A 97 -11.27 11.48 -0.53
N ASP A 98 -10.10 11.29 0.05
CA ASP A 98 -8.93 12.09 -0.31
C ASP A 98 -7.66 11.24 -0.22
N ALA A 99 -7.20 10.77 -1.37
CA ALA A 99 -6.03 9.91 -1.44
C ALA A 99 -4.75 10.59 -0.94
N ARG A 100 -4.74 11.93 -0.90
CA ARG A 100 -3.57 12.65 -0.40
C ARG A 100 -3.34 12.41 1.09
N LEU A 101 -4.33 11.89 1.80
CA LEU A 101 -4.22 11.56 3.21
C LEU A 101 -3.61 10.19 3.44
N ILE A 102 -3.49 9.39 2.40
CA ILE A 102 -2.96 8.03 2.54
C ILE A 102 -1.44 8.07 2.62
N LYS A 103 -0.89 7.33 3.57
CA LYS A 103 0.55 7.22 3.72
C LYS A 103 1.09 6.27 2.64
N VAL A 104 1.42 6.83 1.50
CA VAL A 104 1.88 6.05 0.35
C VAL A 104 3.36 5.74 0.44
N PRO A 105 3.79 4.63 -0.13
CA PRO A 105 2.97 3.63 -0.78
C PRO A 105 2.40 2.64 0.21
N LEU A 106 1.24 2.08 -0.14
CA LEU A 106 0.71 0.92 0.56
C LEU A 106 1.17 -0.29 -0.23
N VAL A 107 1.83 -1.22 0.45
CA VAL A 107 2.43 -2.38 -0.22
C VAL A 107 1.85 -3.64 0.40
N ARG A 108 1.41 -4.56 -0.44
CA ARG A 108 0.83 -5.81 0.01
C ARG A 108 1.50 -6.99 -0.67
N TYR A 109 1.81 -8.02 0.12
CA TYR A 109 2.34 -9.29 -0.36
C TYR A 109 1.56 -10.39 0.34
N GLY A 110 0.56 -10.94 -0.35
CA GLY A 110 -0.34 -11.88 0.29
C GLY A 110 -1.07 -11.23 1.45
N ASP A 111 -0.90 -11.76 2.64
CA ASP A 111 -1.50 -11.22 3.85
C ASP A 111 -0.62 -10.18 4.54
N TYR A 112 0.60 -10.00 4.07
CA TYR A 112 1.50 -9.00 4.64
C TYR A 112 1.23 -7.63 4.04
N ALA A 113 1.41 -6.59 4.85
CA ALA A 113 1.13 -5.24 4.38
C ALA A 113 2.04 -4.24 5.08
N THR A 114 2.36 -3.15 4.38
CA THR A 114 3.08 -2.03 4.97
C THR A 114 2.50 -0.72 4.44
N ALA A 115 2.74 0.36 5.18
CA ALA A 115 2.36 1.69 4.77
C ALA A 115 3.60 2.57 4.86
N GLY A 116 3.87 3.29 3.77
CA GLY A 116 5.06 4.12 3.70
C GLY A 116 6.31 3.30 3.41
N LYS A 117 7.46 3.90 3.63
CA LYS A 117 8.74 3.25 3.36
C LYS A 117 8.98 2.14 4.38
N ALA A 118 9.29 0.94 3.91
CA ALA A 118 9.50 -0.20 4.78
C ALA A 118 10.46 -1.21 4.15
N GLU A 119 11.61 -0.74 3.68
CA GLU A 119 12.53 -1.59 2.92
C GLU A 119 13.01 -2.80 3.70
N GLU A 120 13.26 -2.64 5.00
CA GLU A 120 13.71 -3.78 5.79
C GLU A 120 12.65 -4.86 5.89
N THR A 121 11.39 -4.45 6.00
CA THR A 121 10.28 -5.40 6.01
C THR A 121 10.17 -6.11 4.68
N TRP A 122 10.28 -5.37 3.57
CA TRP A 122 10.19 -5.96 2.25
C TRP A 122 11.34 -6.93 1.99
N LYS A 123 12.55 -6.62 2.46
CA LYS A 123 13.66 -7.54 2.34
C LYS A 123 13.37 -8.85 3.07
N ALA A 124 12.77 -8.76 4.24
CA ALA A 124 12.41 -9.95 4.99
C ALA A 124 11.37 -10.80 4.24
N TRP A 125 10.39 -10.14 3.60
CA TRP A 125 9.40 -10.86 2.81
C TRP A 125 10.06 -11.65 1.68
N LEU A 126 11.00 -11.00 0.99
CA LEU A 126 11.65 -11.63 -0.17
C LEU A 126 12.60 -12.73 0.24
N ALA A 127 13.15 -12.65 1.44
CA ALA A 127 14.07 -13.67 1.94
C ALA A 127 13.34 -14.95 2.35
N LYS A 128 12.04 -14.84 2.63
CA LYS A 128 11.24 -15.99 3.06
C LYS A 128 10.00 -16.10 2.18
N PRO A 129 10.14 -16.69 0.99
CA PRO A 129 9.00 -16.80 0.08
C PRO A 129 7.85 -17.54 0.74
N ARG A 130 6.65 -17.14 0.39
CA ARG A 130 5.45 -17.74 0.92
C ARG A 130 5.07 -19.04 0.24
#